data_9e9e83b9ea6a4a9ad834a7555d7071c7
#
_entry.id   9e9e83b9ea6a4a9ad834a7555d7071c7
#
_cell.length_a   1.000
_cell.length_b   1.000
_cell.length_c   1.000
_cell.angle_alpha   90.00
_cell.angle_beta   90.00
_cell.angle_gamma   90.00
#
_symmetry.space_group_name_H-M   'P 1'
#
loop_
_entity.id
_entity.type
_entity.pdbx_description
1 polymer ?
#
loop_
_entity_poly.entity_id
_entity_poly.type
_entity_poly.pdbx_seq_one_letter_code
_entity_poly.pdbx_strand_id
1 'polypeptide(L)'
;MHVEVNATTAPEMTVLAMDSNSRVAIPRGKSIHVLKTAHHGTAENARNVFVMVLATELPGVAEFVSQANRRHQLRALFVRDDSNAYWIPQLFERAGLRTLRNTLVHSGLSVPGRVLRAWAHGAQEDLIADATIAGNRLFVTSCALRQYEVPIAKVPPLKSLPKAVLANFRIDEDGSYLHWPEPDIHLDLDAIRIAIDPAAKRKALVSNARWQQQYGKAITKLRLEKGVKQSDVPGLSERQVRRIEHGEGTTYESLSRLATAHGMALDEYLNRLAEIAAGA
;
A
#
# COMPACT_ATOMS: atom_id res chain seq x y z
N MET A 1 -2.93 8.48 30.99
CA MET A 1 -3.93 7.54 30.47
C MET A 1 -3.28 6.83 29.28
N HIS A 2 -2.72 5.62 29.51
CA HIS A 2 -2.10 4.82 28.46
C HIS A 2 -3.21 4.41 27.49
N VAL A 3 -3.17 4.90 26.26
CA VAL A 3 -3.93 4.32 25.16
C VAL A 3 -3.22 3.00 24.86
N GLU A 4 -3.80 1.88 25.33
CA GLU A 4 -3.44 0.56 24.83
C GLU A 4 -3.74 0.57 23.32
N VAL A 5 -2.69 0.67 22.53
CA VAL A 5 -2.74 0.30 21.13
C VAL A 5 -3.08 -1.19 21.15
N ASN A 6 -4.35 -1.52 20.91
CA ASN A 6 -4.77 -2.88 20.67
C ASN A 6 -3.85 -3.46 19.61
N ALA A 7 -2.92 -4.30 20.02
CA ALA A 7 -2.11 -5.10 19.13
C ALA A 7 -3.09 -5.97 18.34
N THR A 8 -3.42 -5.54 17.12
CA THR A 8 -4.24 -6.31 16.21
C THR A 8 -3.48 -7.61 15.98
N THR A 9 -3.96 -8.70 16.59
CA THR A 9 -3.36 -10.02 16.40
C THR A 9 -3.32 -10.30 14.91
N ALA A 10 -2.12 -10.61 14.38
CA ALA A 10 -1.94 -10.92 12.96
C ALA A 10 -2.96 -12.00 12.54
N PRO A 11 -3.65 -11.81 11.41
CA PRO A 11 -4.70 -12.73 10.99
C PRO A 11 -4.11 -14.13 10.75
N GLU A 12 -4.81 -15.15 11.25
CA GLU A 12 -4.45 -16.54 10.96
C GLU A 12 -4.56 -16.81 9.47
N MET A 13 -3.50 -17.37 8.88
CA MET A 13 -3.39 -17.64 7.45
C MET A 13 -3.10 -19.11 7.19
N THR A 14 -3.74 -19.68 6.18
CA THR A 14 -3.43 -21.02 5.68
C THR A 14 -2.88 -20.89 4.25
N VAL A 15 -1.66 -21.36 4.01
CA VAL A 15 -1.01 -21.30 2.70
C VAL A 15 -0.77 -22.71 2.19
N LEU A 16 -1.46 -23.12 1.12
CA LEU A 16 -1.16 -24.33 0.39
C LEU A 16 -0.07 -24.02 -0.65
N ALA A 17 1.11 -24.61 -0.51
CA ALA A 17 2.23 -24.49 -1.46
C ALA A 17 2.78 -25.88 -1.77
N MET A 18 2.44 -26.39 -2.96
CA MET A 18 2.81 -27.76 -3.35
C MET A 18 4.29 -27.85 -3.70
N ASP A 19 4.82 -26.91 -4.46
CA ASP A 19 6.23 -26.92 -4.83
C ASP A 19 7.13 -26.24 -3.76
N SER A 20 8.38 -26.70 -3.69
CA SER A 20 9.36 -26.19 -2.72
C SER A 20 9.78 -24.75 -2.98
N ASN A 21 9.81 -24.32 -4.25
CA ASN A 21 10.22 -22.97 -4.62
C ASN A 21 9.18 -21.92 -4.15
N SER A 22 7.88 -22.22 -4.31
CA SER A 22 6.81 -21.34 -3.84
C SER A 22 6.87 -21.07 -2.34
N ARG A 23 7.38 -22.03 -1.55
CA ARG A 23 7.51 -21.86 -0.08
C ARG A 23 8.50 -20.79 0.34
N VAL A 24 9.46 -20.43 -0.51
CA VAL A 24 10.43 -19.36 -0.24
C VAL A 24 9.74 -18.00 -0.12
N ALA A 25 8.61 -17.80 -0.80
CA ALA A 25 7.83 -16.56 -0.75
C ALA A 25 6.97 -16.43 0.52
N ILE A 26 6.81 -17.50 1.32
CA ILE A 26 5.96 -17.52 2.50
C ILE A 26 6.70 -16.86 3.68
N PRO A 27 6.16 -15.80 4.28
CA PRO A 27 6.76 -15.20 5.46
C PRO A 27 6.72 -16.16 6.65
N ARG A 28 7.70 -16.04 7.56
CA ARG A 28 7.74 -16.85 8.77
C ARG A 28 6.86 -16.20 9.85
N GLY A 29 5.98 -16.97 10.49
CA GLY A 29 5.13 -16.45 11.56
C GLY A 29 4.32 -17.56 12.24
N LYS A 30 3.99 -17.38 13.53
CA LYS A 30 3.22 -18.36 14.32
C LYS A 30 1.77 -18.51 13.83
N SER A 31 1.23 -17.48 13.17
CA SER A 31 -0.14 -17.46 12.63
C SER A 31 -0.25 -17.99 11.19
N ILE A 32 0.84 -18.52 10.62
CA ILE A 32 0.87 -18.99 9.23
C ILE A 32 1.02 -20.52 9.21
N HIS A 33 -0.02 -21.19 8.74
CA HIS A 33 -0.06 -22.64 8.58
C HIS A 33 0.23 -23.03 7.13
N VAL A 34 1.37 -23.70 6.91
CA VAL A 34 1.79 -24.13 5.56
C VAL A 34 1.36 -25.57 5.31
N LEU A 35 0.52 -25.77 4.29
CA LEU A 35 0.11 -27.09 3.81
C LEU A 35 0.97 -27.47 2.58
N LYS A 36 1.41 -28.71 2.54
CA LYS A 36 2.21 -29.27 1.43
C LYS A 36 1.37 -30.03 0.41
N THR A 37 0.18 -30.45 0.82
CA THR A 37 -0.75 -31.26 0.04
C THR A 37 -2.18 -30.82 0.28
N ALA A 38 -3.02 -30.90 -0.74
CA ALA A 38 -4.43 -30.64 -0.66
C ALA A 38 -5.16 -31.93 -0.26
N HIS A 39 -5.51 -32.09 1.01
CA HIS A 39 -6.33 -33.23 1.46
C HIS A 39 -7.76 -32.78 1.74
N HIS A 40 -8.74 -33.70 1.47
CA HIS A 40 -10.11 -33.53 1.92
C HIS A 40 -10.15 -33.33 3.44
N GLY A 41 -10.86 -32.30 3.91
CA GLY A 41 -11.00 -31.97 5.33
C GLY A 41 -10.02 -30.92 5.87
N THR A 42 -8.85 -30.70 5.25
CA THR A 42 -7.91 -29.65 5.70
C THR A 42 -8.45 -28.22 5.49
N ALA A 43 -9.41 -28.04 4.56
CA ALA A 43 -10.06 -26.75 4.36
C ALA A 43 -11.13 -26.42 5.43
N GLU A 44 -11.51 -27.35 6.29
CA GLU A 44 -12.63 -27.13 7.23
C GLU A 44 -12.35 -26.08 8.29
N ASN A 45 -11.13 -26.07 8.80
CA ASN A 45 -10.67 -25.14 9.84
C ASN A 45 -9.73 -24.05 9.30
N ALA A 46 -9.52 -24.02 7.99
CA ALA A 46 -8.60 -23.08 7.38
C ALA A 46 -9.18 -21.66 7.38
N ARG A 47 -8.36 -20.67 7.74
CA ARG A 47 -8.73 -19.24 7.66
C ARG A 47 -7.80 -18.53 6.71
N ASN A 48 -8.31 -17.53 5.96
CA ASN A 48 -7.56 -16.75 5.00
C ASN A 48 -6.66 -17.65 4.14
N VAL A 49 -7.29 -18.44 3.27
CA VAL A 49 -6.63 -19.47 2.45
C VAL A 49 -5.96 -18.83 1.25
N PHE A 50 -4.67 -19.12 1.09
CA PHE A 50 -3.85 -18.79 -0.08
C PHE A 50 -3.38 -20.10 -0.72
N VAL A 51 -3.48 -20.18 -2.03
CA VAL A 51 -3.04 -21.36 -2.79
C VAL A 51 -1.99 -20.94 -3.79
N MET A 52 -0.83 -21.60 -3.77
CA MET A 52 0.28 -21.36 -4.68
C MET A 52 0.58 -22.67 -5.44
N VAL A 53 0.39 -22.63 -6.74
CA VAL A 53 0.52 -23.82 -7.59
C VAL A 53 1.16 -23.49 -8.93
N LEU A 54 1.78 -24.47 -9.55
CA LEU A 54 2.09 -24.43 -10.97
C LEU A 54 0.81 -24.57 -11.79
N ALA A 55 0.79 -23.98 -12.98
CA ALA A 55 -0.36 -24.11 -13.88
C ALA A 55 -0.73 -25.60 -14.15
N THR A 56 0.27 -26.45 -14.26
CA THR A 56 0.11 -27.91 -14.46
C THR A 56 -0.52 -28.65 -13.27
N GLU A 57 -0.37 -28.11 -12.05
CA GLU A 57 -0.89 -28.71 -10.80
C GLU A 57 -2.33 -28.26 -10.49
N LEU A 58 -2.84 -27.27 -11.22
CA LEU A 58 -4.16 -26.68 -10.97
C LEU A 58 -5.31 -27.71 -10.85
N PRO A 59 -5.40 -28.76 -11.71
CA PRO A 59 -6.44 -29.77 -11.57
C PRO A 59 -6.38 -30.52 -10.23
N GLY A 60 -5.18 -30.76 -9.70
CA GLY A 60 -4.97 -31.47 -8.44
C GLY A 60 -5.43 -30.72 -7.19
N VAL A 61 -5.57 -29.40 -7.27
CA VAL A 61 -6.04 -28.55 -6.14
C VAL A 61 -7.46 -28.00 -6.35
N ALA A 62 -8.07 -28.27 -7.50
CA ALA A 62 -9.33 -27.63 -7.90
C ALA A 62 -10.46 -27.79 -6.87
N GLU A 63 -10.58 -28.97 -6.28
CA GLU A 63 -11.59 -29.23 -5.28
C GLU A 63 -11.33 -28.48 -3.98
N PHE A 64 -10.10 -28.48 -3.48
CA PHE A 64 -9.70 -27.69 -2.31
C PHE A 64 -9.99 -26.19 -2.51
N VAL A 65 -9.59 -25.63 -3.66
CA VAL A 65 -9.84 -24.24 -4.04
C VAL A 65 -11.34 -23.95 -4.09
N SER A 66 -12.13 -24.83 -4.72
CA SER A 66 -13.57 -24.68 -4.83
C SER A 66 -14.26 -24.73 -3.47
N GLN A 67 -13.83 -25.60 -2.56
CA GLN A 67 -14.33 -25.67 -1.19
C GLN A 67 -14.00 -24.41 -0.39
N ALA A 68 -12.73 -23.97 -0.43
CA ALA A 68 -12.29 -22.74 0.25
C ALA A 68 -13.04 -21.50 -0.29
N ASN A 69 -13.30 -21.44 -1.59
CA ASN A 69 -14.05 -20.35 -2.20
C ASN A 69 -15.53 -20.37 -1.78
N ARG A 70 -16.19 -21.52 -1.80
CA ARG A 70 -17.61 -21.66 -1.34
C ARG A 70 -17.80 -21.26 0.12
N ARG A 71 -16.77 -21.46 0.95
CA ARG A 71 -16.76 -21.06 2.37
C ARG A 71 -16.30 -19.63 2.60
N HIS A 72 -16.04 -18.85 1.54
CA HIS A 72 -15.51 -17.48 1.60
C HIS A 72 -14.17 -17.35 2.36
N GLN A 73 -13.40 -18.44 2.39
CA GLN A 73 -12.09 -18.50 3.03
C GLN A 73 -10.94 -18.21 2.06
N LEU A 74 -11.14 -18.47 0.76
CA LEU A 74 -10.13 -18.24 -0.28
C LEU A 74 -9.85 -16.74 -0.44
N ARG A 75 -8.60 -16.35 -0.19
CA ARG A 75 -8.12 -14.99 -0.39
C ARG A 75 -7.42 -14.83 -1.73
N ALA A 76 -6.53 -15.77 -2.09
CA ALA A 76 -5.86 -15.76 -3.37
C ALA A 76 -5.56 -17.17 -3.89
N LEU A 77 -5.66 -17.32 -5.21
CA LEU A 77 -5.08 -18.41 -5.98
C LEU A 77 -3.96 -17.83 -6.85
N PHE A 78 -2.72 -18.18 -6.53
CA PHE A 78 -1.54 -17.83 -7.32
C PHE A 78 -1.19 -18.98 -8.24
N VAL A 79 -1.25 -18.73 -9.54
CA VAL A 79 -0.92 -19.71 -10.56
C VAL A 79 0.37 -19.26 -11.24
N ARG A 80 1.45 -20.03 -11.05
CA ARG A 80 2.71 -19.75 -11.70
C ARG A 80 2.72 -20.36 -13.10
N ASP A 81 2.93 -19.51 -14.10
CA ASP A 81 3.10 -19.93 -15.48
C ASP A 81 4.58 -20.14 -15.79
N ASP A 82 5.01 -21.41 -15.84
CA ASP A 82 6.40 -21.78 -16.13
C ASP A 82 6.64 -22.02 -17.62
N SER A 83 5.59 -22.07 -18.44
CA SER A 83 5.66 -22.64 -19.79
C SER A 83 5.15 -21.72 -20.90
N ASN A 84 4.91 -20.41 -20.64
CA ASN A 84 4.23 -19.53 -21.59
C ASN A 84 2.92 -20.13 -22.11
N ALA A 85 2.13 -20.69 -21.25
CA ALA A 85 1.04 -21.57 -21.62
C ALA A 85 -0.18 -20.76 -22.09
N TYR A 86 -0.36 -20.68 -23.41
CA TYR A 86 -1.62 -20.22 -24.06
C TYR A 86 -2.85 -21.03 -23.61
N TRP A 87 -2.65 -22.14 -22.92
CA TRP A 87 -3.67 -23.08 -22.46
C TRP A 87 -4.14 -22.86 -21.02
N ILE A 88 -3.59 -21.86 -20.27
CA ILE A 88 -4.05 -21.52 -18.92
C ILE A 88 -5.57 -21.35 -18.83
N PRO A 89 -6.26 -20.61 -19.73
CA PRO A 89 -7.72 -20.51 -19.69
C PRO A 89 -8.42 -21.87 -19.79
N GLN A 90 -7.89 -22.79 -20.57
CA GLN A 90 -8.44 -24.15 -20.71
C GLN A 90 -8.23 -24.98 -19.43
N LEU A 91 -7.11 -24.78 -18.74
CA LEU A 91 -6.90 -25.42 -17.43
C LEU A 91 -7.90 -24.95 -16.38
N PHE A 92 -8.15 -23.64 -16.32
CA PHE A 92 -9.16 -23.09 -15.42
C PHE A 92 -10.55 -23.63 -15.75
N GLU A 93 -10.88 -23.78 -17.02
CA GLU A 93 -12.15 -24.37 -17.46
C GLU A 93 -12.27 -25.83 -17.03
N ARG A 94 -11.24 -26.65 -17.30
CA ARG A 94 -11.21 -28.09 -16.92
C ARG A 94 -11.24 -28.27 -15.40
N ALA A 95 -10.61 -27.38 -14.64
CA ALA A 95 -10.62 -27.39 -13.20
C ALA A 95 -11.94 -26.83 -12.58
N GLY A 96 -12.86 -26.31 -13.39
CA GLY A 96 -14.10 -25.68 -12.90
C GLY A 96 -13.86 -24.37 -12.13
N LEU A 97 -12.72 -23.71 -12.35
CA LEU A 97 -12.29 -22.53 -11.60
C LEU A 97 -12.44 -21.22 -12.38
N ARG A 98 -13.08 -21.23 -13.54
CA ARG A 98 -13.19 -20.07 -14.45
C ARG A 98 -13.85 -18.82 -13.83
N THR A 99 -14.67 -19.00 -12.80
CA THR A 99 -15.43 -17.91 -12.15
C THR A 99 -14.71 -17.32 -10.94
N LEU A 100 -13.52 -17.80 -10.60
CA LEU A 100 -12.77 -17.27 -9.47
C LEU A 100 -12.26 -15.84 -9.78
N ARG A 101 -12.58 -14.92 -8.88
CA ARG A 101 -12.15 -13.51 -8.99
C ARG A 101 -10.78 -13.23 -8.35
N ASN A 102 -10.37 -14.06 -7.40
CA ASN A 102 -9.16 -13.88 -6.59
C ASN A 102 -8.00 -14.69 -7.16
N THR A 103 -7.81 -14.66 -8.48
CA THR A 103 -6.76 -15.42 -9.15
C THR A 103 -5.73 -14.48 -9.76
N LEU A 104 -4.45 -14.74 -9.49
CA LEU A 104 -3.31 -14.06 -10.11
C LEU A 104 -2.43 -15.07 -10.82
N VAL A 105 -2.25 -14.88 -12.13
CA VAL A 105 -1.27 -15.59 -12.93
C VAL A 105 0.02 -14.79 -12.90
N HIS A 106 1.14 -15.44 -12.59
CA HIS A 106 2.43 -14.77 -12.43
C HIS A 106 3.59 -15.67 -12.92
N SER A 107 4.72 -15.05 -13.27
CA SER A 107 5.95 -15.76 -13.68
C SER A 107 6.98 -15.90 -12.56
N GLY A 108 6.91 -15.07 -11.51
CA GLY A 108 7.87 -15.05 -10.42
C GLY A 108 7.22 -15.03 -9.04
N LEU A 109 8.02 -15.10 -7.98
CA LEU A 109 7.55 -15.18 -6.60
C LEU A 109 7.34 -13.80 -5.91
N SER A 110 7.68 -12.70 -6.58
CA SER A 110 7.58 -11.36 -6.00
C SER A 110 6.13 -10.97 -5.66
N VAL A 111 5.18 -11.25 -6.57
CA VAL A 111 3.76 -10.93 -6.36
C VAL A 111 3.15 -11.72 -5.20
N PRO A 112 3.23 -13.08 -5.18
CA PRO A 112 2.78 -13.84 -4.01
C PRO A 112 3.46 -13.42 -2.72
N GLY A 113 4.77 -13.18 -2.75
CA GLY A 113 5.54 -12.76 -1.57
C GLY A 113 5.07 -11.43 -0.98
N ARG A 114 4.79 -10.41 -1.82
CA ARG A 114 4.22 -9.13 -1.36
C ARG A 114 2.84 -9.32 -0.74
N VAL A 115 1.95 -10.05 -1.41
CA VAL A 115 0.60 -10.31 -0.89
C VAL A 115 0.65 -11.02 0.45
N LEU A 116 1.41 -12.11 0.58
CA LEU A 116 1.48 -12.88 1.82
C LEU A 116 2.08 -12.06 2.96
N ARG A 117 3.14 -11.26 2.71
CA ARG A 117 3.71 -10.35 3.71
C ARG A 117 2.69 -9.29 4.15
N ALA A 118 2.02 -8.65 3.20
CA ALA A 118 0.99 -7.65 3.50
C ALA A 118 -0.12 -8.21 4.39
N TRP A 119 -0.61 -9.41 4.08
CA TRP A 119 -1.64 -10.08 4.89
C TRP A 119 -1.12 -10.47 6.27
N ALA A 120 0.11 -10.95 6.39
CA ALA A 120 0.72 -11.28 7.69
C ALA A 120 0.84 -10.07 8.63
N HIS A 121 0.95 -8.85 8.07
CA HIS A 121 1.03 -7.60 8.82
C HIS A 121 -0.28 -6.81 8.87
N GLY A 122 -1.38 -7.32 8.28
CA GLY A 122 -2.66 -6.61 8.24
C GLY A 122 -2.68 -5.38 7.32
N ALA A 123 -1.70 -5.24 6.42
CA ALA A 123 -1.51 -4.08 5.54
C ALA A 123 -1.96 -4.32 4.08
N GLN A 124 -2.75 -5.35 3.82
CA GLN A 124 -3.14 -5.76 2.47
C GLN A 124 -3.97 -4.71 1.71
N GLU A 125 -4.66 -3.83 2.42
CA GLU A 125 -5.46 -2.77 1.81
C GLU A 125 -4.59 -1.61 1.30
N ASP A 126 -3.38 -1.42 1.84
CA ASP A 126 -2.55 -0.24 1.62
C ASP A 126 -1.33 -0.52 0.73
N LEU A 127 -1.01 -1.79 0.48
CA LEU A 127 0.17 -2.19 -0.28
C LEU A 127 -0.18 -2.69 -1.69
N ILE A 128 0.74 -2.45 -2.63
CA ILE A 128 0.66 -2.80 -4.04
C ILE A 128 1.23 -4.21 -4.26
N ALA A 129 0.44 -5.11 -4.81
CA ALA A 129 0.87 -6.44 -5.20
C ALA A 129 1.54 -6.44 -6.57
N ASP A 130 0.89 -5.78 -7.54
CA ASP A 130 1.34 -5.76 -8.94
C ASP A 130 0.89 -4.49 -9.64
N ALA A 131 1.60 -4.10 -10.71
CA ALA A 131 1.23 -2.98 -11.54
C ALA A 131 1.73 -3.16 -12.98
N THR A 132 0.97 -2.63 -13.94
CA THR A 132 1.35 -2.60 -15.35
C THR A 132 0.82 -1.36 -16.03
N ILE A 133 1.49 -0.91 -17.10
CA ILE A 133 1.01 0.17 -17.96
C ILE A 133 0.66 -0.42 -19.32
N ALA A 134 -0.58 -0.18 -19.76
CA ALA A 134 -1.06 -0.53 -21.07
C ALA A 134 -1.70 0.69 -21.74
N GLY A 135 -1.16 1.09 -22.87
CA GLY A 135 -1.58 2.31 -23.56
C GLY A 135 -1.34 3.57 -22.71
N ASN A 136 -2.41 4.28 -22.36
CA ASN A 136 -2.39 5.47 -21.51
C ASN A 136 -3.02 5.22 -20.12
N ARG A 137 -3.03 3.97 -19.65
CA ARG A 137 -3.62 3.55 -18.40
C ARG A 137 -2.60 2.80 -17.55
N LEU A 138 -2.61 3.11 -16.26
CA LEU A 138 -1.91 2.38 -15.22
C LEU A 138 -2.92 1.44 -14.56
N PHE A 139 -2.61 0.15 -14.55
CA PHE A 139 -3.37 -0.89 -13.86
C PHE A 139 -2.59 -1.27 -12.61
N VAL A 140 -3.23 -1.20 -11.45
CA VAL A 140 -2.61 -1.53 -10.17
C VAL A 140 -3.47 -2.54 -9.44
N THR A 141 -2.85 -3.57 -8.91
CA THR A 141 -3.50 -4.56 -8.06
C THR A 141 -2.97 -4.40 -6.63
N SER A 142 -3.85 -4.16 -5.66
CA SER A 142 -3.47 -4.12 -4.23
C SER A 142 -3.18 -5.52 -3.69
N CYS A 143 -2.55 -5.62 -2.52
CA CYS A 143 -2.37 -6.89 -1.84
C CYS A 143 -3.68 -7.51 -1.31
N ALA A 144 -4.78 -6.75 -1.26
CA ALA A 144 -6.15 -7.25 -1.09
C ALA A 144 -6.79 -7.75 -2.39
N LEU A 145 -6.04 -7.79 -3.49
CA LEU A 145 -6.44 -8.19 -4.84
C LEU A 145 -7.53 -7.30 -5.47
N ARG A 146 -7.65 -6.06 -5.03
CA ARG A 146 -8.48 -5.06 -5.69
C ARG A 146 -7.72 -4.46 -6.87
N GLN A 147 -8.39 -4.35 -8.01
CA GLN A 147 -7.83 -3.76 -9.21
C GLN A 147 -8.26 -2.31 -9.36
N TYR A 148 -7.30 -1.46 -9.69
CA TYR A 148 -7.48 -0.04 -9.98
C TYR A 148 -7.01 0.23 -11.39
N GLU A 149 -7.87 0.86 -12.19
CA GLU A 149 -7.56 1.31 -13.54
C GLU A 149 -7.51 2.84 -13.55
N VAL A 150 -6.33 3.39 -13.78
CA VAL A 150 -6.05 4.82 -13.65
C VAL A 150 -5.60 5.41 -14.98
N PRO A 151 -6.36 6.32 -15.59
CA PRO A 151 -5.85 7.09 -16.71
C PRO A 151 -4.62 7.89 -16.29
N ILE A 152 -3.49 7.76 -17.02
CA ILE A 152 -2.23 8.46 -16.71
C ILE A 152 -2.45 9.98 -16.63
N ALA A 153 -3.35 10.52 -17.46
CA ALA A 153 -3.71 11.93 -17.44
C ALA A 153 -4.31 12.43 -16.10
N LYS A 154 -4.82 11.53 -15.26
CA LYS A 154 -5.35 11.86 -13.92
C LYS A 154 -4.29 11.84 -12.82
N VAL A 155 -3.08 11.42 -13.14
CA VAL A 155 -1.94 11.39 -12.21
C VAL A 155 -0.96 12.49 -12.61
N PRO A 156 -1.01 13.68 -11.97
CA PRO A 156 -0.27 14.86 -12.43
C PRO A 156 1.23 14.60 -12.64
N PRO A 157 1.95 13.90 -11.74
CA PRO A 157 3.37 13.62 -11.94
C PRO A 157 3.69 12.77 -13.18
N LEU A 158 2.76 11.90 -13.60
CA LEU A 158 2.97 10.99 -14.73
C LEU A 158 2.53 11.58 -16.07
N LYS A 159 1.67 12.60 -16.06
CA LYS A 159 1.00 13.14 -17.24
C LYS A 159 1.96 13.60 -18.34
N SER A 160 3.10 14.17 -17.96
CA SER A 160 4.09 14.76 -18.87
C SER A 160 5.25 13.83 -19.22
N LEU A 161 5.28 12.62 -18.67
CA LEU A 161 6.39 11.70 -18.88
C LEU A 161 6.35 11.06 -20.28
N PRO A 162 7.50 10.92 -20.93
CA PRO A 162 7.63 10.15 -22.16
C PRO A 162 7.23 8.68 -21.95
N LYS A 163 6.70 8.01 -22.97
CA LYS A 163 6.28 6.60 -22.88
C LYS A 163 7.38 5.65 -22.39
N ALA A 164 8.63 5.88 -22.83
CA ALA A 164 9.76 5.07 -22.41
C ALA A 164 10.02 5.20 -20.89
N VAL A 165 9.93 6.42 -20.36
CA VAL A 165 10.08 6.68 -18.91
C VAL A 165 8.90 6.09 -18.13
N LEU A 166 7.67 6.27 -18.64
CA LEU A 166 6.48 5.69 -18.02
C LEU A 166 6.58 4.17 -17.85
N ALA A 167 7.14 3.46 -18.83
CA ALA A 167 7.30 2.01 -18.78
C ALA A 167 8.41 1.54 -17.81
N ASN A 168 9.32 2.43 -17.41
CA ASN A 168 10.47 2.11 -16.57
C ASN A 168 10.19 2.43 -15.09
N PHE A 169 9.22 1.77 -14.52
CA PHE A 169 8.96 1.87 -13.07
C PHE A 169 9.26 0.55 -12.37
N ARG A 170 9.41 0.61 -11.06
CA ARG A 170 9.58 -0.52 -10.16
C ARG A 170 8.52 -0.47 -9.08
N ILE A 171 8.11 -1.64 -8.60
CA ILE A 171 7.32 -1.76 -7.37
C ILE A 171 8.34 -1.94 -6.24
N ASP A 172 8.19 -1.18 -5.17
CA ASP A 172 9.03 -1.36 -4.00
C ASP A 172 8.94 -2.77 -3.42
N GLU A 173 9.95 -3.21 -2.71
CA GLU A 173 10.07 -4.62 -2.27
C GLU A 173 8.88 -5.05 -1.41
N ASP A 174 8.40 -4.18 -0.53
CA ASP A 174 7.24 -4.42 0.33
C ASP A 174 5.90 -4.04 -0.32
N GLY A 175 5.92 -3.37 -1.47
CA GLY A 175 4.73 -2.90 -2.17
C GLY A 175 4.23 -1.52 -1.74
N SER A 176 4.99 -0.75 -0.99
CA SER A 176 4.58 0.56 -0.47
C SER A 176 4.26 1.57 -1.57
N TYR A 177 5.03 1.55 -2.66
CA TYR A 177 4.86 2.50 -3.77
C TYR A 177 5.38 1.97 -5.10
N LEU A 178 4.95 2.63 -6.18
CA LEU A 178 5.57 2.56 -7.51
C LEU A 178 6.62 3.65 -7.58
N HIS A 179 7.82 3.32 -8.07
CA HIS A 179 8.94 4.23 -8.18
C HIS A 179 9.42 4.37 -9.62
N TRP A 180 9.45 5.60 -10.13
CA TRP A 180 10.08 6.00 -11.38
C TRP A 180 11.43 6.64 -11.07
N PRO A 181 12.57 5.93 -11.28
CA PRO A 181 13.88 6.39 -10.77
C PRO A 181 14.37 7.71 -11.36
N GLU A 182 14.24 7.92 -12.67
CA GLU A 182 14.77 9.13 -13.32
C GLU A 182 14.07 10.42 -12.87
N PRO A 183 12.71 10.49 -12.89
CA PRO A 183 12.01 11.67 -12.41
C PRO A 183 11.84 11.69 -10.89
N ASP A 184 12.34 10.69 -10.17
CA ASP A 184 12.19 10.49 -8.72
C ASP A 184 10.72 10.62 -8.24
N ILE A 185 9.82 9.93 -8.95
CA ILE A 185 8.39 9.93 -8.62
C ILE A 185 8.06 8.67 -7.83
N HIS A 186 7.43 8.87 -6.67
CA HIS A 186 6.87 7.81 -5.83
C HIS A 186 5.35 7.93 -5.81
N LEU A 187 4.64 6.84 -6.06
CA LEU A 187 3.19 6.80 -6.12
C LEU A 187 2.66 5.62 -5.30
N ASP A 188 2.11 5.90 -4.14
CA ASP A 188 1.48 4.93 -3.27
C ASP A 188 0.02 4.61 -3.69
N LEU A 189 -0.59 3.64 -3.03
CA LEU A 189 -1.94 3.21 -3.35
C LEU A 189 -3.00 4.27 -3.02
N ASP A 190 -2.75 5.14 -2.04
CA ASP A 190 -3.67 6.22 -1.69
C ASP A 190 -3.67 7.32 -2.73
N ALA A 191 -2.51 7.70 -3.27
CA ALA A 191 -2.44 8.63 -4.40
C ALA A 191 -3.18 8.10 -5.63
N ILE A 192 -3.11 6.79 -5.88
CA ILE A 192 -3.85 6.10 -6.94
C ILE A 192 -5.36 6.20 -6.69
N ARG A 193 -5.84 5.90 -5.48
CA ARG A 193 -7.26 6.02 -5.09
C ARG A 193 -7.76 7.46 -5.24
N ILE A 194 -6.99 8.43 -4.78
CA ILE A 194 -7.32 9.86 -4.89
C ILE A 194 -7.46 10.30 -6.35
N ALA A 195 -6.64 9.73 -7.26
CA ALA A 195 -6.70 10.09 -8.67
C ALA A 195 -7.99 9.64 -9.37
N ILE A 196 -8.64 8.57 -8.90
CA ILE A 196 -9.80 7.97 -9.57
C ILE A 196 -11.11 8.11 -8.81
N ASP A 197 -11.07 8.19 -7.48
CA ASP A 197 -12.25 8.26 -6.62
C ASP A 197 -12.48 9.68 -6.10
N PRO A 198 -13.55 10.37 -6.56
CA PRO A 198 -13.90 11.70 -6.04
C PRO A 198 -14.18 11.74 -4.54
N ALA A 199 -14.65 10.63 -3.94
CA ALA A 199 -14.91 10.55 -2.51
C ALA A 199 -13.60 10.45 -1.73
N ALA A 200 -12.66 9.61 -2.18
CA ALA A 200 -11.31 9.53 -1.62
C ALA A 200 -10.59 10.88 -1.74
N LYS A 201 -10.71 11.56 -2.88
CA LYS A 201 -10.14 12.90 -3.09
C LYS A 201 -10.71 13.93 -2.09
N ARG A 202 -12.03 13.95 -1.90
CA ARG A 202 -12.65 14.86 -0.92
C ARG A 202 -12.19 14.56 0.50
N LYS A 203 -12.16 13.26 0.88
CA LYS A 203 -11.70 12.85 2.21
C LYS A 203 -10.23 13.27 2.43
N ALA A 204 -9.35 13.08 1.46
CA ALA A 204 -7.96 13.49 1.54
C ALA A 204 -7.81 15.01 1.68
N LEU A 205 -8.59 15.81 0.94
CA LEU A 205 -8.58 17.27 1.06
C LEU A 205 -9.00 17.73 2.45
N VAL A 206 -10.08 17.15 3.01
CA VAL A 206 -10.55 17.48 4.36
C VAL A 206 -9.51 17.07 5.42
N SER A 207 -8.96 15.87 5.30
CA SER A 207 -7.92 15.37 6.22
C SER A 207 -6.68 16.26 6.18
N ASN A 208 -6.21 16.63 4.99
CA ASN A 208 -5.04 17.51 4.83
C ASN A 208 -5.30 18.90 5.40
N ALA A 209 -6.48 19.51 5.14
CA ALA A 209 -6.84 20.80 5.70
C ALA A 209 -6.87 20.75 7.25
N ARG A 210 -7.45 19.69 7.83
CA ARG A 210 -7.46 19.49 9.29
C ARG A 210 -6.04 19.34 9.84
N TRP A 211 -5.19 18.55 9.19
CA TRP A 211 -3.80 18.37 9.60
C TRP A 211 -3.03 19.70 9.54
N GLN A 212 -3.18 20.47 8.46
CA GLN A 212 -2.54 21.77 8.32
C GLN A 212 -2.97 22.76 9.41
N GLN A 213 -4.26 22.77 9.78
CA GLN A 213 -4.75 23.58 10.89
C GLN A 213 -4.17 23.17 12.25
N GLN A 214 -4.10 21.87 12.53
CA GLN A 214 -3.49 21.35 13.75
C GLN A 214 -2.01 21.73 13.83
N TYR A 215 -1.30 21.57 12.71
CA TYR A 215 0.11 21.94 12.62
C TYR A 215 0.35 23.43 12.77
N GLY A 216 -0.49 24.27 12.17
CA GLY A 216 -0.46 25.70 12.34
C GLY A 216 -0.68 26.14 13.81
N LYS A 217 -1.63 25.51 14.51
CA LYS A 217 -1.83 25.72 15.95
C LYS A 217 -0.62 25.30 16.80
N ALA A 218 0.02 24.18 16.45
CA ALA A 218 1.24 23.73 17.11
C ALA A 218 2.39 24.73 16.94
N ILE A 219 2.56 25.28 15.72
CA ILE A 219 3.53 26.35 15.43
C ILE A 219 3.25 27.58 16.31
N THR A 220 1.98 28.04 16.35
CA THR A 220 1.58 29.17 17.18
C THR A 220 1.91 28.92 18.65
N LYS A 221 1.53 27.75 19.17
CA LYS A 221 1.79 27.38 20.58
C LYS A 221 3.28 27.39 20.90
N LEU A 222 4.09 26.74 20.07
CA LEU A 222 5.55 26.68 20.29
C LEU A 222 6.21 28.06 20.18
N ARG A 223 5.76 28.89 19.25
CA ARG A 223 6.24 30.28 19.13
C ARG A 223 5.95 31.10 20.37
N LEU A 224 4.73 31.01 20.90
CA LEU A 224 4.33 31.70 22.13
C LEU A 224 5.10 31.21 23.35
N GLU A 225 5.29 29.88 23.49
CA GLU A 225 6.12 29.28 24.55
C GLU A 225 7.58 29.79 24.52
N LYS A 226 8.11 30.07 23.33
CA LYS A 226 9.45 30.63 23.15
C LYS A 226 9.52 32.16 23.22
N GLY A 227 8.38 32.84 23.37
CA GLY A 227 8.31 34.30 23.43
C GLY A 227 8.68 35.01 22.11
N VAL A 228 8.68 34.30 20.97
CA VAL A 228 9.01 34.85 19.65
C VAL A 228 7.77 35.54 19.07
N LYS A 229 7.91 36.75 18.52
CA LYS A 229 6.83 37.45 17.80
C LYS A 229 6.80 36.97 16.34
N GLN A 230 5.65 37.13 15.67
CA GLN A 230 5.52 36.79 14.24
C GLN A 230 6.50 37.61 13.37
N SER A 231 6.78 38.83 13.78
CA SER A 231 7.75 39.73 13.12
C SER A 231 9.22 39.34 13.30
N ASP A 232 9.52 38.49 14.30
CA ASP A 232 10.89 38.17 14.70
C ASP A 232 11.46 36.96 13.96
N VAL A 233 10.70 36.34 13.02
CA VAL A 233 11.13 35.21 12.23
C VAL A 233 11.97 35.68 11.03
N PRO A 234 13.29 35.40 10.99
CA PRO A 234 14.15 35.92 9.95
C PRO A 234 13.74 35.42 8.56
N GLY A 235 13.62 36.33 7.60
CA GLY A 235 13.30 36.01 6.21
C GLY A 235 11.84 35.59 5.93
N LEU A 236 10.95 35.70 6.91
CA LEU A 236 9.51 35.60 6.72
C LEU A 236 8.85 36.91 7.15
N SER A 237 7.88 37.37 6.37
CA SER A 237 7.03 38.49 6.80
C SER A 237 6.03 38.03 7.86
N GLU A 238 5.60 38.94 8.74
CA GLU A 238 4.54 38.66 9.72
C GLU A 238 3.27 38.05 9.07
N ARG A 239 2.90 38.53 7.88
CA ARG A 239 1.77 38.01 7.10
C ARG A 239 2.01 36.55 6.70
N GLN A 240 3.22 36.17 6.30
CA GLN A 240 3.55 34.78 5.96
C GLN A 240 3.49 33.88 7.20
N VAL A 241 4.07 34.30 8.32
CA VAL A 241 4.00 33.56 9.57
C VAL A 241 2.55 33.36 10.00
N ARG A 242 1.71 34.40 9.96
CA ARG A 242 0.28 34.33 10.25
C ARG A 242 -0.45 33.32 9.36
N ARG A 243 -0.19 33.32 8.05
CA ARG A 243 -0.79 32.36 7.12
C ARG A 243 -0.43 30.90 7.45
N ILE A 244 0.85 30.65 7.77
CA ILE A 244 1.31 29.33 8.21
C ILE A 244 0.60 28.90 9.50
N GLU A 245 0.51 29.77 10.48
CA GLU A 245 -0.18 29.53 11.75
C GLU A 245 -1.70 29.29 11.59
N HIS A 246 -2.32 29.84 10.53
CA HIS A 246 -3.72 29.54 10.18
C HIS A 246 -3.91 28.27 9.35
N GLY A 247 -2.81 27.54 9.05
CA GLY A 247 -2.87 26.29 8.30
C GLY A 247 -3.03 26.49 6.79
N GLU A 248 -2.53 27.61 6.24
CA GLU A 248 -2.54 27.83 4.78
C GLU A 248 -1.37 27.11 4.05
N GLY A 249 -0.73 26.17 4.73
CA GLY A 249 0.41 25.43 4.22
C GLY A 249 1.74 26.14 4.45
N THR A 250 2.83 25.36 4.35
CA THR A 250 4.18 25.88 4.54
C THR A 250 5.18 25.13 3.64
N THR A 251 6.33 25.75 3.34
CA THR A 251 7.43 25.12 2.62
C THR A 251 8.50 24.64 3.58
N TYR A 252 9.35 23.72 3.13
CA TYR A 252 10.54 23.27 3.87
C TYR A 252 11.40 24.46 4.33
N GLU A 253 11.63 25.42 3.43
CA GLU A 253 12.42 26.61 3.74
C GLU A 253 11.78 27.47 4.85
N SER A 254 10.45 27.63 4.81
CA SER A 254 9.73 28.36 5.87
C SER A 254 9.79 27.64 7.21
N LEU A 255 9.71 26.31 7.23
CA LEU A 255 9.87 25.51 8.45
C LEU A 255 11.29 25.63 9.01
N SER A 256 12.31 25.61 8.15
CA SER A 256 13.70 25.79 8.56
C SER A 256 13.95 27.15 9.21
N ARG A 257 13.35 28.22 8.65
CA ARG A 257 13.42 29.57 9.22
C ARG A 257 12.70 29.69 10.55
N LEU A 258 11.54 29.05 10.69
CA LEU A 258 10.81 28.97 11.96
C LEU A 258 11.63 28.21 13.01
N ALA A 259 12.20 27.06 12.67
CA ALA A 259 13.07 26.30 13.57
C ALA A 259 14.25 27.13 14.06
N THR A 260 14.94 27.85 13.16
CA THR A 260 16.03 28.77 13.50
C THR A 260 15.58 29.89 14.44
N ALA A 261 14.41 30.51 14.19
CA ALA A 261 13.85 31.54 15.06
C ALA A 261 13.53 31.02 16.47
N HIS A 262 13.21 29.74 16.59
CA HIS A 262 12.95 29.07 17.88
C HIS A 262 14.21 28.51 18.53
N GLY A 263 15.37 28.66 17.92
CA GLY A 263 16.66 28.17 18.43
C GLY A 263 16.78 26.64 18.40
N MET A 264 16.13 25.97 17.43
CA MET A 264 16.08 24.53 17.28
C MET A 264 16.67 24.07 15.94
N ALA A 265 17.23 22.85 15.90
CA ALA A 265 17.47 22.15 14.65
C ALA A 265 16.11 21.79 14.01
N LEU A 266 16.07 21.70 12.67
CA LEU A 266 14.80 21.44 11.98
C LEU A 266 14.14 20.13 12.41
N ASP A 267 14.92 19.05 12.56
CA ASP A 267 14.39 17.73 12.97
C ASP A 267 13.80 17.79 14.39
N GLU A 268 14.48 18.46 15.31
CA GLU A 268 13.98 18.68 16.67
C GLU A 268 12.68 19.51 16.65
N TYR A 269 12.64 20.55 15.83
CA TYR A 269 11.47 21.40 15.65
C TYR A 269 10.28 20.61 15.12
N LEU A 270 10.48 19.78 14.09
CA LEU A 270 9.41 18.94 13.51
C LEU A 270 8.88 17.91 14.51
N ASN A 271 9.77 17.27 15.27
CA ASN A 271 9.38 16.32 16.32
C ASN A 271 8.55 17.01 17.41
N ARG A 272 8.95 18.19 17.84
CA ARG A 272 8.22 18.95 18.85
C ARG A 272 6.85 19.40 18.37
N LEU A 273 6.74 19.81 17.11
CA LEU A 273 5.44 20.15 16.52
C LEU A 273 4.52 18.93 16.43
N ALA A 274 5.06 17.76 16.09
CA ALA A 274 4.28 16.51 16.03
C ALA A 274 3.74 16.11 17.41
N GLU A 275 4.55 16.23 18.48
CA GLU A 275 4.12 15.99 19.86
C GLU A 275 2.97 16.93 20.26
N ILE A 276 3.11 18.22 19.99
CA ILE A 276 2.09 19.23 20.31
C ILE A 276 0.80 18.97 19.53
N ALA A 277 0.91 18.63 18.25
CA ALA A 277 -0.24 18.35 17.39
C ALA A 277 -0.98 17.06 17.80
N ALA A 278 -0.27 16.04 18.28
CA ALA A 278 -0.84 14.78 18.76
C ALA A 278 -1.53 14.91 20.13
N GLY A 279 -1.11 15.89 20.96
CA GLY A 279 -1.69 16.16 22.27
C GLY A 279 -2.82 17.17 22.30
N ALA A 280 -3.20 17.70 21.14
CA ALA A 280 -4.28 18.69 20.96
C ALA A 280 -5.53 18.01 20.39
#